data_adb6b7a45df50ffac252eed76fa220a2
#
_entry.id   adb6b7a45df50ffac252eed76fa220a2
#
_cell.length_a   1.000
_cell.length_b   1.000
_cell.length_c   1.000
_cell.angle_alpha   90.00
_cell.angle_beta   90.00
_cell.angle_gamma   90.00
#
_symmetry.space_group_name_H-M   'P 1'
#
loop_
_entity.id
_entity.type
_entity.pdbx_description
1 polymer ?
#
loop_
_entity_poly.entity_id
_entity_poly.type
_entity_poly.pdbx_seq_one_letter_code
_entity_poly.pdbx_strand_id
1 'polypeptide(L)'
;MLIVSSAALAQTVTPLKNQPPDGIIYSFQMTDGTVLAQGYNCSDFWKLTPDNTGSYVNGTWTQVASLPTGYAPDATASAVLADGRLLLEGGEYSDCGGVFSLTNQGAIYDPVANTWTTVTPPKGWNYIGDSPSTVLANGDYLIGNKLTKEMRKLDPATMKWTTAASKGKSDFNAEEGWTLLASGSVLTADVKNAPNSEIYDATAKKPEWTSAGSTIVDLHSPSPFGCINYGPKDKLCYYPPGEIGPAILRPDGTVFYTGSYTKNNGPGNTAIYDSIAGGWTVGPTFPNGDNAGDSFAVLLTNGDVLVEGDSGTSYLWNGSTFTAGPYTPGSLMILPNGQVLIGGGETEVYTSTGSYQSSWQPTISSFPSSVTPGSTYTISGTQFNGLSQAGSFGDEFQFATNYPLVQITNSSTKHVFYARTHGHSSMGVATGAATVSTNFDAPSTIETGASTLVVIANGIPSEPVSITVQ
;
A
#
# COMPACT_ATOMS: atom_id res chain seq x y z
N MET A 1 23.54 2.44 -40.45
CA MET A 1 23.34 1.97 -39.08
C MET A 1 23.11 3.22 -38.22
N LEU A 2 21.84 3.61 -38.03
CA LEU A 2 21.50 4.73 -37.17
C LEU A 2 21.62 4.23 -35.75
N ILE A 3 22.54 4.78 -34.98
CA ILE A 3 22.55 4.62 -33.51
C ILE A 3 21.53 5.59 -32.99
N VAL A 4 20.32 5.09 -32.67
CA VAL A 4 19.38 5.85 -31.87
C VAL A 4 19.90 5.77 -30.44
N SER A 5 20.57 6.82 -29.99
CA SER A 5 20.87 7.00 -28.57
C SER A 5 19.52 7.27 -27.86
N SER A 6 18.99 6.28 -27.18
CA SER A 6 17.97 6.55 -26.15
C SER A 6 18.63 7.44 -25.10
N ALA A 7 18.25 8.69 -25.05
CA ALA A 7 18.57 9.52 -23.89
C ALA A 7 17.96 8.82 -22.68
N ALA A 8 18.78 8.32 -21.77
CA ALA A 8 18.32 7.87 -20.47
C ALA A 8 17.66 9.11 -19.82
N LEU A 9 16.35 9.05 -19.58
CA LEU A 9 15.66 10.08 -18.83
C LEU A 9 16.32 10.16 -17.46
N ALA A 10 16.74 11.33 -17.05
CA ALA A 10 17.26 11.55 -15.71
C ALA A 10 16.12 11.40 -14.70
N GLN A 11 16.43 10.90 -13.50
CA GLN A 11 15.51 10.96 -12.38
C GLN A 11 15.08 12.41 -12.15
N THR A 12 13.79 12.66 -11.99
CA THR A 12 13.28 14.03 -11.76
C THR A 12 12.25 14.03 -10.63
N VAL A 13 12.31 15.08 -9.82
CA VAL A 13 11.22 15.44 -8.88
C VAL A 13 10.56 16.70 -9.42
N THR A 14 9.25 16.70 -9.47
CA THR A 14 8.47 17.81 -10.02
C THR A 14 7.34 18.15 -9.04
N PRO A 15 7.30 19.35 -8.47
CA PRO A 15 6.18 19.79 -7.65
C PRO A 15 4.86 19.76 -8.43
N LEU A 16 3.76 19.41 -7.77
CA LEU A 16 2.44 19.56 -8.36
C LEU A 16 2.16 21.05 -8.61
N LYS A 17 1.53 21.35 -9.74
CA LYS A 17 1.11 22.73 -10.05
C LYS A 17 0.05 23.25 -9.08
N ASN A 18 -0.81 22.37 -8.62
CA ASN A 18 -1.81 22.65 -7.61
C ASN A 18 -1.44 21.86 -6.36
N GLN A 19 -1.12 22.56 -5.30
CA GLN A 19 -0.78 21.94 -4.02
C GLN A 19 -2.05 21.62 -3.21
N PRO A 20 -2.06 20.56 -2.37
CA PRO A 20 -3.17 20.29 -1.47
C PRO A 20 -3.32 21.46 -0.48
N PRO A 21 -4.55 21.82 -0.09
CA PRO A 21 -4.77 22.95 0.82
C PRO A 21 -4.18 22.79 2.22
N ASP A 22 -3.92 21.56 2.66
CA ASP A 22 -3.51 21.24 4.05
C ASP A 22 -2.41 20.15 4.09
N GLY A 23 -1.49 20.16 3.16
CA GLY A 23 -0.46 19.11 3.14
C GLY A 23 -1.03 17.68 3.12
N ILE A 24 -0.17 16.67 3.14
CA ILE A 24 -0.56 15.25 3.10
C ILE A 24 0.23 14.46 4.14
N ILE A 25 -0.48 13.71 4.99
CA ILE A 25 0.12 12.69 5.87
C ILE A 25 0.19 11.37 5.11
N TYR A 26 -0.97 10.84 4.68
CA TYR A 26 -1.11 9.55 4.01
C TYR A 26 -1.85 9.70 2.68
N SER A 27 -1.50 8.84 1.72
CA SER A 27 -2.15 8.83 0.42
C SER A 27 -2.52 7.41 -0.02
N PHE A 28 -3.66 7.29 -0.69
CA PHE A 28 -4.23 6.03 -1.16
C PHE A 28 -4.61 6.15 -2.63
N GLN A 29 -4.16 5.23 -3.46
CA GLN A 29 -4.65 5.14 -4.81
C GLN A 29 -6.07 4.57 -4.79
N MET A 30 -7.02 5.27 -5.39
CA MET A 30 -8.39 4.77 -5.51
C MET A 30 -8.57 4.00 -6.82
N THR A 31 -9.59 3.14 -6.86
CA THR A 31 -9.84 2.26 -8.00
C THR A 31 -10.38 2.98 -9.24
N ASP A 32 -10.64 4.29 -9.15
CA ASP A 32 -11.01 5.19 -10.25
C ASP A 32 -9.82 6.02 -10.78
N GLY A 33 -8.59 5.65 -10.40
CA GLY A 33 -7.37 6.36 -10.79
C GLY A 33 -7.13 7.67 -10.06
N THR A 34 -8.01 8.09 -9.15
CA THR A 34 -7.76 9.25 -8.28
C THR A 34 -6.88 8.86 -7.09
N VAL A 35 -6.30 9.84 -6.41
CA VAL A 35 -5.62 9.65 -5.14
C VAL A 35 -6.47 10.28 -4.04
N LEU A 36 -6.74 9.54 -2.99
CA LEU A 36 -7.34 10.05 -1.76
C LEU A 36 -6.24 10.30 -0.73
N ALA A 37 -6.15 11.50 -0.21
CA ALA A 37 -5.09 11.90 0.71
C ALA A 37 -5.66 12.45 2.03
N GLN A 38 -5.09 12.00 3.15
CA GLN A 38 -5.39 12.52 4.48
C GLN A 38 -4.59 13.81 4.72
N GLY A 39 -5.28 14.88 5.08
CA GLY A 39 -4.66 16.16 5.39
C GLY A 39 -4.03 16.20 6.80
N TYR A 40 -3.23 17.22 7.06
CA TYR A 40 -2.51 17.37 8.34
C TYR A 40 -3.39 17.52 9.58
N ASN A 41 -4.69 17.82 9.42
CA ASN A 41 -5.63 17.82 10.52
C ASN A 41 -6.21 16.41 10.83
N CYS A 42 -5.73 15.39 10.15
CA CYS A 42 -6.08 13.98 10.25
C CYS A 42 -7.56 13.63 10.00
N SER A 43 -8.46 14.58 9.93
CA SER A 43 -9.90 14.34 9.69
C SER A 43 -10.35 14.69 8.29
N ASP A 44 -9.67 15.63 7.62
CA ASP A 44 -10.02 16.04 6.27
C ASP A 44 -9.31 15.17 5.22
N PHE A 45 -10.04 14.89 4.16
CA PHE A 45 -9.55 14.15 3.03
C PHE A 45 -9.67 14.96 1.74
N TRP A 46 -8.64 14.83 0.93
CA TRP A 46 -8.49 15.52 -0.35
C TRP A 46 -8.34 14.52 -1.48
N LYS A 47 -9.07 14.71 -2.56
CA LYS A 47 -8.99 13.87 -3.75
C LYS A 47 -8.21 14.58 -4.84
N LEU A 48 -7.08 14.00 -5.27
CA LEU A 48 -6.32 14.42 -6.44
C LEU A 48 -6.87 13.70 -7.68
N THR A 49 -7.38 14.48 -8.62
CA THR A 49 -7.81 13.99 -9.93
C THR A 49 -6.78 14.40 -10.97
N PRO A 50 -6.21 13.46 -11.75
CA PRO A 50 -5.29 13.82 -12.83
C PRO A 50 -6.00 14.67 -13.90
N ASP A 51 -5.24 15.41 -14.70
CA ASP A 51 -5.81 16.14 -15.81
C ASP A 51 -6.28 15.20 -16.95
N ASN A 52 -6.88 15.78 -17.99
CA ASN A 52 -7.37 15.01 -19.13
C ASN A 52 -6.31 14.33 -19.98
N THR A 53 -5.03 14.51 -19.67
CA THR A 53 -3.90 13.76 -20.27
C THR A 53 -3.40 12.64 -19.37
N GLY A 54 -3.99 12.48 -18.18
CA GLY A 54 -3.55 11.53 -17.17
C GLY A 54 -2.40 12.02 -16.29
N SER A 55 -2.08 13.32 -16.33
CA SER A 55 -1.00 13.92 -15.53
C SER A 55 -1.46 14.28 -14.13
N TYR A 56 -0.80 13.71 -13.11
CA TYR A 56 -1.00 14.08 -11.71
C TYR A 56 -0.30 15.39 -11.36
N VAL A 57 0.81 15.74 -12.01
CA VAL A 57 1.49 17.04 -11.84
C VAL A 57 0.57 18.20 -12.15
N ASN A 58 -0.32 18.04 -13.13
CA ASN A 58 -1.34 19.05 -13.49
C ASN A 58 -2.69 18.81 -12.83
N GLY A 59 -2.80 17.80 -11.98
CA GLY A 59 -4.03 17.39 -11.32
C GLY A 59 -4.65 18.48 -10.47
N THR A 60 -5.88 18.26 -10.05
CA THR A 60 -6.63 19.17 -9.19
C THR A 60 -7.09 18.50 -7.93
N TRP A 61 -7.06 19.23 -6.82
CA TRP A 61 -7.53 18.77 -5.52
C TRP A 61 -8.97 19.22 -5.26
N THR A 62 -9.77 18.30 -4.73
CA THR A 62 -11.12 18.59 -4.23
C THR A 62 -11.28 17.99 -2.87
N GLN A 63 -11.88 18.74 -1.93
CA GLN A 63 -12.22 18.17 -0.64
C GLN A 63 -13.34 17.14 -0.80
N VAL A 64 -13.21 16.01 -0.13
CA VAL A 64 -14.25 15.00 0.00
C VAL A 64 -14.81 15.04 1.41
N ALA A 65 -15.75 14.15 1.75
CA ALA A 65 -16.29 14.09 3.10
C ALA A 65 -15.16 13.86 4.12
N SER A 66 -15.21 14.59 5.24
CA SER A 66 -14.31 14.40 6.37
C SER A 66 -14.71 13.18 7.20
N LEU A 67 -13.77 12.61 7.97
CA LEU A 67 -14.03 11.51 8.90
C LEU A 67 -15.13 11.83 9.91
N PRO A 68 -15.78 10.83 10.48
CA PRO A 68 -16.78 11.03 11.54
C PRO A 68 -16.22 11.82 12.72
N THR A 69 -17.03 12.72 13.27
CA THR A 69 -16.64 13.55 14.42
C THR A 69 -16.10 12.70 15.58
N GLY A 70 -14.93 13.05 16.08
CA GLY A 70 -14.25 12.35 17.18
C GLY A 70 -13.34 11.21 16.73
N TYR A 71 -13.10 11.07 15.42
CA TYR A 71 -12.11 10.16 14.86
C TYR A 71 -11.21 10.93 13.87
N ALA A 72 -10.01 11.24 14.31
CA ALA A 72 -8.96 11.87 13.53
C ALA A 72 -7.66 11.08 13.75
N PRO A 73 -7.57 9.85 13.20
CA PRO A 73 -6.51 8.92 13.53
C PRO A 73 -5.19 9.33 12.91
N ASP A 74 -4.13 9.08 13.67
CA ASP A 74 -2.76 9.01 13.20
C ASP A 74 -2.21 7.62 13.53
N ALA A 75 -1.23 7.13 12.77
CA ALA A 75 -0.72 5.76 12.85
C ALA A 75 -1.88 4.74 12.86
N THR A 76 -2.48 4.50 11.70
CA THR A 76 -3.72 3.72 11.58
C THR A 76 -3.64 2.63 10.53
N ALA A 77 -4.15 1.46 10.86
CA ALA A 77 -4.34 0.37 9.90
C ALA A 77 -5.30 0.79 8.77
N SER A 78 -4.96 0.50 7.54
CA SER A 78 -5.71 0.99 6.38
C SER A 78 -5.74 -0.01 5.23
N ALA A 79 -6.74 0.07 4.36
CA ALA A 79 -6.76 -0.70 3.12
C ALA A 79 -7.76 -0.16 2.10
N VAL A 80 -7.40 -0.20 0.82
CA VAL A 80 -8.37 -0.14 -0.28
C VAL A 80 -8.89 -1.56 -0.52
N LEU A 81 -10.20 -1.75 -0.42
CA LEU A 81 -10.86 -3.03 -0.48
C LEU A 81 -11.22 -3.43 -1.93
N ALA A 82 -11.57 -4.70 -2.15
CA ALA A 82 -11.91 -5.24 -3.46
C ALA A 82 -13.12 -4.56 -4.15
N ASP A 83 -13.94 -3.87 -3.39
CA ASP A 83 -15.09 -3.09 -3.90
C ASP A 83 -14.75 -1.61 -4.16
N GLY A 84 -13.51 -1.20 -3.91
CA GLY A 84 -12.99 0.16 -4.13
C GLY A 84 -13.24 1.13 -2.98
N ARG A 85 -13.74 0.67 -1.83
CA ARG A 85 -13.85 1.49 -0.61
C ARG A 85 -12.51 1.56 0.12
N LEU A 86 -12.26 2.66 0.85
CA LEU A 86 -11.12 2.79 1.75
C LEU A 86 -11.56 2.54 3.19
N LEU A 87 -10.88 1.63 3.87
CA LEU A 87 -11.07 1.31 5.28
C LEU A 87 -9.92 1.89 6.11
N LEU A 88 -10.25 2.50 7.24
CA LEU A 88 -9.32 2.88 8.30
C LEU A 88 -9.79 2.23 9.60
N GLU A 89 -8.87 1.62 10.35
CA GLU A 89 -9.18 0.91 11.60
C GLU A 89 -8.10 1.19 12.65
N GLY A 90 -8.51 1.52 13.86
CA GLY A 90 -7.60 1.78 14.96
C GLY A 90 -6.95 3.15 14.88
N GLY A 91 -5.70 3.20 15.25
CA GLY A 91 -4.85 4.36 15.37
C GLY A 91 -4.16 4.39 16.74
N GLU A 92 -2.90 4.78 16.77
CA GLU A 92 -2.16 5.02 18.00
C GLU A 92 -2.71 6.26 18.70
N TYR A 93 -3.13 7.24 17.89
CA TYR A 93 -3.79 8.47 18.31
C TYR A 93 -5.16 8.57 17.64
N SER A 94 -6.12 9.21 18.28
CA SER A 94 -7.45 9.46 17.72
C SER A 94 -7.80 10.94 17.58
N ASP A 95 -6.83 11.80 17.87
CA ASP A 95 -6.92 13.27 17.85
C ASP A 95 -5.73 13.94 17.15
N CYS A 96 -5.24 13.31 16.09
CA CYS A 96 -4.14 13.83 15.27
C CYS A 96 -2.79 13.96 16.01
N GLY A 97 -2.36 12.90 16.68
CA GLY A 97 -1.07 12.84 17.35
C GLY A 97 -1.02 13.51 18.73
N GLY A 98 -2.17 13.92 19.28
CA GLY A 98 -2.22 14.62 20.57
C GLY A 98 -2.10 13.72 21.79
N VAL A 99 -2.93 12.67 21.87
CA VAL A 99 -2.97 11.77 23.03
C VAL A 99 -2.91 10.31 22.60
N PHE A 100 -1.92 9.60 23.09
CA PHE A 100 -1.78 8.16 22.91
C PHE A 100 -3.04 7.44 23.47
N SER A 101 -3.76 6.75 22.61
CA SER A 101 -5.08 6.19 22.95
C SER A 101 -5.29 4.74 22.53
N LEU A 102 -4.53 4.24 21.55
CA LEU A 102 -4.72 2.91 20.94
C LEU A 102 -6.18 2.64 20.61
N THR A 103 -6.83 3.58 19.91
CA THR A 103 -8.27 3.55 19.68
C THR A 103 -8.74 2.27 18.98
N ASN A 104 -10.00 1.87 19.19
CA ASN A 104 -10.67 0.82 18.44
C ASN A 104 -11.74 1.37 17.48
N GLN A 105 -11.70 2.67 17.20
CA GLN A 105 -12.58 3.28 16.20
C GLN A 105 -12.16 2.85 14.81
N GLY A 106 -13.09 2.89 13.88
CA GLY A 106 -12.83 2.66 12.46
C GLY A 106 -13.88 3.35 11.60
N ALA A 107 -13.52 3.62 10.37
CA ALA A 107 -14.41 4.22 9.38
C ALA A 107 -14.10 3.68 7.98
N ILE A 108 -15.15 3.59 7.14
CA ILE A 108 -15.04 3.18 5.75
C ILE A 108 -15.58 4.29 4.85
N TYR A 109 -14.81 4.65 3.84
CA TYR A 109 -15.16 5.64 2.82
C TYR A 109 -15.73 4.97 1.58
N ASP A 110 -16.91 5.41 1.17
CA ASP A 110 -17.52 5.07 -0.11
C ASP A 110 -17.23 6.17 -1.14
N PRO A 111 -16.38 5.94 -2.15
CA PRO A 111 -16.02 6.96 -3.14
C PRO A 111 -17.18 7.32 -4.09
N VAL A 112 -18.20 6.46 -4.21
CA VAL A 112 -19.38 6.71 -5.05
C VAL A 112 -20.36 7.64 -4.34
N ALA A 113 -20.64 7.34 -3.06
CA ALA A 113 -21.51 8.15 -2.22
C ALA A 113 -20.82 9.40 -1.67
N ASN A 114 -19.50 9.47 -1.69
CA ASN A 114 -18.67 10.48 -1.01
C ASN A 114 -19.05 10.60 0.48
N THR A 115 -19.03 9.46 1.18
CA THR A 115 -19.41 9.41 2.61
C THR A 115 -18.50 8.49 3.39
N TRP A 116 -18.23 8.85 4.64
CA TRP A 116 -17.65 7.97 5.63
C TRP A 116 -18.74 7.35 6.51
N THR A 117 -18.60 6.07 6.81
CA THR A 117 -19.45 5.34 7.73
C THR A 117 -18.60 4.71 8.83
N THR A 118 -18.99 4.87 10.07
CA THR A 118 -18.31 4.24 11.21
C THR A 118 -18.37 2.72 11.10
N VAL A 119 -17.25 2.05 11.33
CA VAL A 119 -17.16 0.59 11.39
C VAL A 119 -17.25 0.15 12.86
N THR A 120 -18.08 -0.86 13.12
CA THR A 120 -18.16 -1.43 14.47
C THR A 120 -16.88 -2.23 14.73
N PRO A 121 -16.15 -1.98 15.83
CA PRO A 121 -14.91 -2.70 16.11
C PRO A 121 -15.15 -4.20 16.34
N PRO A 122 -14.12 -5.04 16.21
CA PRO A 122 -14.20 -6.46 16.51
C PRO A 122 -14.69 -6.69 17.94
N LYS A 123 -15.62 -7.63 18.09
CA LYS A 123 -16.21 -7.93 19.39
C LYS A 123 -15.14 -8.28 20.43
N GLY A 124 -15.17 -7.55 21.55
CA GLY A 124 -14.25 -7.76 22.67
C GLY A 124 -12.92 -7.02 22.57
N TRP A 125 -12.67 -6.32 21.47
CA TRP A 125 -11.49 -5.48 21.33
C TRP A 125 -11.78 -4.06 21.83
N ASN A 126 -11.17 -3.69 22.93
CA ASN A 126 -11.23 -2.34 23.47
C ASN A 126 -10.17 -1.42 22.84
N TYR A 127 -9.18 -2.02 22.18
CA TYR A 127 -8.05 -1.38 21.51
C TYR A 127 -7.76 -2.11 20.22
N ILE A 128 -7.39 -1.39 19.19
CA ILE A 128 -6.78 -1.87 17.95
C ILE A 128 -5.35 -1.33 17.92
N GLY A 129 -5.22 -0.01 18.00
CA GLY A 129 -3.95 0.71 17.91
C GLY A 129 -3.46 0.84 16.47
N ASP A 130 -2.22 1.13 16.33
CA ASP A 130 -1.42 1.08 15.12
C ASP A 130 -1.06 -0.40 14.86
N SER A 131 -1.92 -1.09 14.17
CA SER A 131 -1.85 -2.54 14.04
C SER A 131 -1.55 -2.96 12.61
N PRO A 132 -0.75 -4.03 12.41
CA PRO A 132 -0.52 -4.55 11.08
C PRO A 132 -1.81 -5.06 10.48
N SER A 133 -1.95 -4.87 9.18
CA SER A 133 -3.11 -5.33 8.42
C SER A 133 -2.77 -5.67 6.98
N THR A 134 -3.64 -6.40 6.30
CA THR A 134 -3.54 -6.67 4.86
C THR A 134 -4.86 -7.15 4.29
N VAL A 135 -5.10 -6.96 3.01
CA VAL A 135 -6.20 -7.60 2.29
C VAL A 135 -5.72 -8.94 1.76
N LEU A 136 -6.36 -10.02 2.19
CA LEU A 136 -6.04 -11.37 1.75
C LEU A 136 -6.48 -11.59 0.28
N ALA A 137 -5.92 -12.61 -0.36
CA ALA A 137 -6.22 -12.92 -1.75
C ALA A 137 -7.72 -13.14 -2.04
N ASN A 138 -8.50 -13.59 -1.05
CA ASN A 138 -9.95 -13.78 -1.16
C ASN A 138 -10.77 -12.48 -0.94
N GLY A 139 -10.11 -11.35 -0.65
CA GLY A 139 -10.73 -10.06 -0.39
C GLY A 139 -11.08 -9.76 1.07
N ASP A 140 -10.95 -10.71 1.99
CA ASP A 140 -11.11 -10.45 3.43
C ASP A 140 -10.00 -9.48 3.90
N TYR A 141 -10.35 -8.49 4.71
CA TYR A 141 -9.37 -7.66 5.40
C TYR A 141 -8.94 -8.33 6.69
N LEU A 142 -7.66 -8.59 6.84
CA LEU A 142 -7.04 -9.18 8.03
C LEU A 142 -6.35 -8.09 8.84
N ILE A 143 -6.60 -8.06 10.15
CA ILE A 143 -5.97 -7.10 11.08
C ILE A 143 -5.51 -7.80 12.35
N GLY A 144 -4.37 -7.38 12.89
CA GLY A 144 -3.90 -7.73 14.21
C GLY A 144 -4.52 -6.85 15.30
N ASN A 145 -4.34 -7.24 16.56
CA ASN A 145 -4.52 -6.37 17.71
C ASN A 145 -3.15 -6.02 18.27
N LYS A 146 -2.78 -4.76 18.33
CA LYS A 146 -1.43 -4.32 18.73
C LYS A 146 -0.94 -4.99 20.01
N LEU A 147 -1.80 -5.08 21.02
CA LEU A 147 -1.41 -5.53 22.36
C LEU A 147 -1.45 -7.04 22.56
N THR A 148 -1.90 -7.81 21.57
CA THR A 148 -2.12 -9.25 21.70
C THR A 148 -1.69 -10.01 20.44
N LYS A 149 -1.80 -11.33 20.48
CA LYS A 149 -1.63 -12.21 19.30
C LYS A 149 -2.93 -12.35 18.50
N GLU A 150 -4.02 -11.76 18.94
CA GLU A 150 -5.31 -11.94 18.31
C GLU A 150 -5.37 -11.26 16.95
N MET A 151 -6.09 -11.90 16.05
CA MET A 151 -6.38 -11.40 14.72
C MET A 151 -7.87 -11.50 14.42
N ARG A 152 -8.36 -10.62 13.57
CA ARG A 152 -9.73 -10.65 13.03
C ARG A 152 -9.72 -10.47 11.53
N LYS A 153 -10.75 -11.03 10.90
CA LYS A 153 -11.03 -10.80 9.48
C LYS A 153 -12.35 -10.10 9.33
N LEU A 154 -12.37 -9.06 8.52
CA LEU A 154 -13.59 -8.39 8.06
C LEU A 154 -13.94 -8.89 6.67
N ASP A 155 -15.16 -9.36 6.49
CA ASP A 155 -15.75 -9.57 5.17
C ASP A 155 -16.32 -8.21 4.68
N PRO A 156 -15.75 -7.60 3.62
CA PRO A 156 -16.19 -6.28 3.16
C PRO A 156 -17.63 -6.26 2.64
N ALA A 157 -18.12 -7.37 2.10
CA ALA A 157 -19.46 -7.43 1.54
C ALA A 157 -20.55 -7.39 2.62
N THR A 158 -20.29 -8.00 3.78
CA THR A 158 -21.23 -8.07 4.89
C THR A 158 -20.88 -7.16 6.07
N MET A 159 -19.68 -6.57 6.07
CA MET A 159 -19.12 -5.80 7.19
C MET A 159 -19.13 -6.59 8.51
N LYS A 160 -18.88 -7.90 8.44
CA LYS A 160 -18.86 -8.78 9.60
C LYS A 160 -17.45 -9.23 9.94
N TRP A 161 -17.10 -9.04 11.20
CA TRP A 161 -15.86 -9.57 11.77
C TRP A 161 -15.98 -11.05 12.13
N THR A 162 -14.96 -11.80 11.79
CA THR A 162 -14.75 -13.19 12.19
C THR A 162 -13.37 -13.36 12.82
N THR A 163 -13.22 -14.38 13.68
CA THR A 163 -11.93 -14.68 14.29
C THR A 163 -10.99 -15.27 13.26
N ALA A 164 -9.80 -14.72 13.11
CA ALA A 164 -8.69 -15.35 12.43
C ALA A 164 -7.84 -16.12 13.45
N ALA A 165 -7.25 -17.23 13.01
CA ALA A 165 -6.47 -18.09 13.92
C ALA A 165 -5.13 -17.42 14.24
N SER A 166 -4.82 -17.26 15.53
CA SER A 166 -3.53 -16.78 16.04
C SER A 166 -2.65 -17.91 16.57
N LYS A 167 -3.05 -19.16 16.34
CA LYS A 167 -2.25 -20.32 16.72
C LYS A 167 -0.88 -20.27 16.03
N GLY A 168 0.17 -20.50 16.80
CA GLY A 168 1.55 -20.50 16.32
C GLY A 168 2.23 -19.13 16.38
N LYS A 169 1.50 -18.01 16.45
CA LYS A 169 2.08 -16.67 16.61
C LYS A 169 2.98 -16.60 17.83
N SER A 170 4.23 -16.15 17.65
CA SER A 170 5.26 -16.20 18.70
C SER A 170 5.14 -15.05 19.69
N ASP A 171 4.75 -13.86 19.25
CA ASP A 171 4.57 -12.67 20.06
C ASP A 171 3.30 -11.89 19.71
N PHE A 172 3.11 -10.70 20.26
CA PHE A 172 1.98 -9.83 19.95
C PHE A 172 2.25 -9.03 18.65
N ASN A 173 1.20 -8.41 18.09
CA ASN A 173 1.28 -7.83 16.76
C ASN A 173 1.85 -6.38 16.72
N ALA A 174 2.32 -5.85 17.84
CA ALA A 174 2.85 -4.48 17.87
C ALA A 174 4.09 -4.32 17.00
N GLU A 175 4.14 -3.23 16.28
CA GLU A 175 5.24 -2.77 15.43
C GLU A 175 5.67 -3.80 14.35
N GLU A 176 4.75 -4.63 13.88
CA GLU A 176 5.02 -5.62 12.82
C GLU A 176 4.39 -5.19 11.50
N GLY A 177 5.17 -5.15 10.42
CA GLY A 177 4.66 -5.03 9.07
C GLY A 177 4.22 -6.39 8.48
N TRP A 178 3.09 -6.44 7.79
CA TRP A 178 2.57 -7.66 7.14
C TRP A 178 2.68 -7.58 5.63
N THR A 179 3.44 -8.49 5.03
CA THR A 179 3.66 -8.56 3.59
C THR A 179 2.91 -9.74 2.98
N LEU A 180 2.02 -9.48 2.02
CA LEU A 180 1.32 -10.52 1.26
C LEU A 180 2.26 -11.14 0.23
N LEU A 181 2.38 -12.47 0.23
CA LEU A 181 3.19 -13.24 -0.70
C LEU A 181 2.37 -13.77 -1.87
N ALA A 182 3.05 -14.18 -2.94
CA ALA A 182 2.43 -14.82 -4.11
C ALA A 182 1.65 -16.10 -3.78
N SER A 183 2.01 -16.79 -2.71
CA SER A 183 1.27 -17.95 -2.18
C SER A 183 -0.09 -17.60 -1.56
N GLY A 184 -0.36 -16.32 -1.30
CA GLY A 184 -1.48 -15.86 -0.48
C GLY A 184 -1.23 -15.92 1.02
N SER A 185 -0.02 -16.30 1.44
CA SER A 185 0.42 -16.24 2.83
C SER A 185 0.87 -14.84 3.21
N VAL A 186 0.90 -14.54 4.51
CA VAL A 186 1.36 -13.27 5.06
C VAL A 186 2.66 -13.50 5.82
N LEU A 187 3.71 -12.76 5.47
CA LEU A 187 5.03 -12.80 6.11
C LEU A 187 5.18 -11.61 7.06
N THR A 188 5.79 -11.85 8.22
CA THR A 188 6.21 -10.80 9.15
C THR A 188 7.56 -11.13 9.76
N ALA A 189 8.30 -10.09 10.16
CA ALA A 189 9.45 -10.21 11.05
C ALA A 189 9.01 -9.86 12.47
N ASP A 190 9.34 -10.73 13.44
CA ASP A 190 9.00 -10.49 14.85
C ASP A 190 9.78 -9.29 15.38
N VAL A 191 9.08 -8.39 16.05
CA VAL A 191 9.73 -7.22 16.66
C VAL A 191 10.20 -7.56 18.07
N LYS A 192 9.33 -8.11 18.90
CA LYS A 192 9.69 -8.47 20.28
C LYS A 192 10.62 -9.65 20.37
N ASN A 193 10.47 -10.64 19.50
CA ASN A 193 11.27 -11.86 19.49
C ASN A 193 12.30 -11.87 18.34
N ALA A 194 12.77 -10.69 17.93
CA ALA A 194 13.80 -10.58 16.90
C ALA A 194 15.05 -11.40 17.27
N PRO A 195 15.72 -11.97 16.28
CA PRO A 195 15.55 -11.87 14.84
C PRO A 195 14.68 -13.00 14.22
N ASN A 196 13.63 -13.44 14.88
CA ASN A 196 12.71 -14.43 14.31
C ASN A 196 11.79 -13.80 13.25
N SER A 197 11.12 -14.65 12.51
CA SER A 197 10.10 -14.29 11.54
C SER A 197 9.04 -15.37 11.42
N GLU A 198 7.85 -15.00 10.98
CA GLU A 198 6.70 -15.87 10.94
C GLU A 198 5.94 -15.71 9.60
N ILE A 199 5.26 -16.78 9.22
CA ILE A 199 4.40 -16.81 8.05
C ILE A 199 3.03 -17.36 8.43
N TYR A 200 1.97 -16.66 8.04
CA TYR A 200 0.58 -17.06 8.20
C TYR A 200 0.05 -17.62 6.90
N ASP A 201 -0.29 -18.91 6.87
CA ASP A 201 -0.93 -19.52 5.71
C ASP A 201 -2.44 -19.30 5.78
N ALA A 202 -2.88 -18.17 5.19
CA ALA A 202 -4.29 -17.79 5.12
C ALA A 202 -5.11 -18.71 4.20
N THR A 203 -4.46 -19.49 3.34
CA THR A 203 -5.11 -20.38 2.35
C THR A 203 -5.32 -21.80 2.84
N ALA A 204 -4.66 -22.18 3.95
CA ALA A 204 -4.79 -23.50 4.53
C ALA A 204 -6.21 -23.77 5.05
N LYS A 205 -6.61 -25.05 5.06
CA LYS A 205 -7.87 -25.49 5.70
C LYS A 205 -7.93 -25.15 7.19
N LYS A 206 -6.79 -25.05 7.84
CA LYS A 206 -6.60 -24.64 9.23
C LYS A 206 -5.48 -23.62 9.24
N PRO A 207 -5.79 -22.34 9.01
CA PRO A 207 -4.78 -21.30 9.02
C PRO A 207 -4.06 -21.25 10.35
N GLU A 208 -2.73 -21.10 10.31
CA GLU A 208 -1.88 -20.96 11.49
C GLU A 208 -0.59 -20.22 11.11
N TRP A 209 0.05 -19.65 12.11
CA TRP A 209 1.39 -19.12 12.01
C TRP A 209 2.42 -20.23 12.14
N THR A 210 3.46 -20.17 11.35
CA THR A 210 4.63 -21.03 11.42
C THR A 210 5.89 -20.19 11.30
N SER A 211 7.01 -20.71 11.81
CA SER A 211 8.28 -20.01 11.67
C SER A 211 8.68 -19.88 10.19
N ALA A 212 9.07 -18.69 9.78
CA ALA A 212 9.72 -18.41 8.50
C ALA A 212 11.26 -18.36 8.64
N GLY A 213 11.78 -18.74 9.81
CA GLY A 213 13.21 -18.72 10.12
C GLY A 213 13.65 -17.45 10.83
N SER A 214 14.94 -17.16 10.75
CA SER A 214 15.56 -15.97 11.34
C SER A 214 15.93 -14.97 10.26
N THR A 215 15.64 -13.69 10.47
CA THR A 215 16.14 -12.57 9.64
C THR A 215 17.67 -12.42 9.72
N ILE A 216 18.32 -13.20 10.60
CA ILE A 216 19.77 -13.25 10.89
C ILE A 216 20.25 -11.99 11.61
N VAL A 217 19.74 -10.83 11.22
CA VAL A 217 20.02 -9.53 11.82
C VAL A 217 18.74 -8.99 12.47
N ASP A 218 18.91 -8.21 13.52
CA ASP A 218 17.82 -7.50 14.16
C ASP A 218 17.40 -6.32 13.28
N LEU A 219 16.10 -6.21 12.98
CA LEU A 219 15.54 -5.17 12.10
C LEU A 219 14.84 -4.06 12.87
N HIS A 220 14.62 -4.24 14.19
CA HIS A 220 13.91 -3.23 14.96
C HIS A 220 14.84 -2.38 15.85
N SER A 221 14.37 -1.20 16.21
CA SER A 221 15.07 -0.35 17.15
C SER A 221 14.98 -0.91 18.57
N PRO A 222 15.98 -0.63 19.45
CA PRO A 222 15.79 -0.87 20.87
C PRO A 222 14.61 -0.05 21.38
N SER A 223 13.74 -0.62 22.20
CA SER A 223 12.66 0.12 22.83
C SER A 223 13.21 1.36 23.56
N PRO A 224 12.85 2.58 23.14
CA PRO A 224 13.37 3.80 23.76
C PRO A 224 12.61 4.17 25.02
N PHE A 225 11.46 3.60 25.26
CA PHE A 225 10.53 3.99 26.28
C PHE A 225 10.37 2.94 27.38
N GLY A 226 10.09 3.41 28.58
CA GLY A 226 9.55 2.56 29.64
C GLY A 226 8.08 2.25 29.38
N CYS A 227 7.35 1.93 30.43
CA CYS A 227 5.92 1.72 30.35
C CYS A 227 5.17 2.96 29.86
N ILE A 228 4.40 2.81 28.79
CA ILE A 228 3.40 3.78 28.35
C ILE A 228 2.04 3.36 28.92
N ASN A 229 1.39 4.25 29.68
CA ASN A 229 0.04 4.01 30.16
C ASN A 229 -0.96 4.35 29.05
N TYR A 230 -1.77 3.39 28.67
CA TYR A 230 -2.81 3.59 27.68
C TYR A 230 -4.21 3.50 28.32
N GLY A 231 -5.06 4.46 27.97
CA GLY A 231 -6.43 4.60 28.44
C GLY A 231 -6.58 5.33 29.77
N PRO A 232 -7.62 6.14 29.90
CA PRO A 232 -7.82 7.03 31.08
C PRO A 232 -8.24 6.28 32.36
N LYS A 233 -8.57 4.98 32.25
CA LYS A 233 -9.03 4.16 33.38
C LYS A 233 -8.18 2.93 33.64
N ASP A 234 -7.36 2.55 32.69
CA ASP A 234 -6.58 1.32 32.76
C ASP A 234 -5.15 1.66 33.16
N LYS A 235 -4.74 1.19 34.30
CA LYS A 235 -3.33 1.21 34.72
C LYS A 235 -2.52 0.15 33.95
N LEU A 236 -2.90 -0.10 32.70
CA LEU A 236 -2.23 -1.06 31.84
C LEU A 236 -1.03 -0.38 31.22
N CYS A 237 0.05 -1.05 31.24
CA CYS A 237 1.36 -0.62 30.84
C CYS A 237 1.74 -1.31 29.54
N TYR A 238 1.87 -0.56 28.47
CA TYR A 238 2.43 -1.03 27.21
C TYR A 238 3.91 -0.69 27.20
N TYR A 239 4.73 -1.68 26.86
CA TYR A 239 6.16 -1.51 26.62
C TYR A 239 6.39 -1.67 25.12
N PRO A 240 6.58 -0.56 24.37
CA PRO A 240 6.87 -0.65 22.95
C PRO A 240 8.09 -1.53 22.72
N PRO A 241 8.04 -2.48 21.79
CA PRO A 241 9.20 -3.34 21.53
C PRO A 241 10.29 -2.64 20.71
N GLY A 242 9.99 -1.50 20.09
CA GLY A 242 10.82 -0.76 19.15
C GLY A 242 10.23 -0.80 17.74
N GLU A 243 10.66 0.09 16.85
CA GLU A 243 10.13 0.27 15.51
C GLU A 243 10.84 -0.60 14.48
N ILE A 244 10.17 -0.97 13.40
CA ILE A 244 10.70 -1.67 12.23
C ILE A 244 10.54 -0.81 10.98
N GLY A 245 11.23 -1.16 9.91
CA GLY A 245 11.07 -0.52 8.62
C GLY A 245 10.17 -1.30 7.66
N PRO A 246 9.84 -0.70 6.50
CA PRO A 246 8.98 -1.31 5.49
C PRO A 246 9.57 -2.56 4.86
N ALA A 247 8.65 -3.42 4.36
CA ALA A 247 9.00 -4.63 3.63
C ALA A 247 8.29 -4.69 2.27
N ILE A 248 9.03 -4.94 1.21
CA ILE A 248 8.52 -4.93 -0.17
C ILE A 248 8.79 -6.26 -0.87
N LEU A 249 7.73 -6.94 -1.30
CA LEU A 249 7.82 -8.06 -2.23
C LEU A 249 8.25 -7.52 -3.60
N ARG A 250 9.31 -8.11 -4.19
CA ARG A 250 9.86 -7.73 -5.48
C ARG A 250 9.41 -8.71 -6.58
N PRO A 251 9.49 -8.31 -7.86
CA PRO A 251 9.07 -9.16 -8.98
C PRO A 251 9.84 -10.47 -9.12
N ASP A 252 11.02 -10.59 -8.52
CA ASP A 252 11.85 -11.81 -8.50
C ASP A 252 11.42 -12.80 -7.40
N GLY A 253 10.40 -12.46 -6.61
CA GLY A 253 9.90 -13.28 -5.50
C GLY A 253 10.65 -13.09 -4.18
N THR A 254 11.63 -12.19 -4.13
CA THR A 254 12.28 -11.82 -2.86
C THR A 254 11.48 -10.74 -2.13
N VAL A 255 11.50 -10.76 -0.80
CA VAL A 255 10.96 -9.69 0.05
C VAL A 255 12.12 -8.94 0.67
N PHE A 256 12.24 -7.67 0.35
CA PHE A 256 13.26 -6.80 0.92
C PHE A 256 12.71 -6.14 2.17
N TYR A 257 13.29 -6.48 3.31
CA TYR A 257 12.99 -5.91 4.62
C TYR A 257 14.04 -4.90 5.02
N THR A 258 13.57 -3.77 5.52
CA THR A 258 14.41 -2.72 6.07
C THR A 258 14.20 -2.62 7.58
N GLY A 259 15.15 -2.05 8.27
CA GLY A 259 15.12 -1.94 9.72
C GLY A 259 15.31 -0.52 10.21
N SER A 260 14.89 -0.31 11.44
CA SER A 260 15.11 0.91 12.20
C SER A 260 16.57 0.97 12.72
N TYR A 261 16.89 2.03 13.46
CA TYR A 261 18.25 2.22 14.01
C TYR A 261 18.66 1.09 14.95
N THR A 262 19.93 0.70 14.88
CA THR A 262 20.48 -0.32 15.78
C THR A 262 20.87 0.26 17.13
N LYS A 263 21.19 -0.61 18.08
CA LYS A 263 21.70 -0.19 19.39
C LYS A 263 22.83 0.83 19.23
N ASN A 264 22.79 1.90 20.02
CA ASN A 264 23.68 3.07 19.94
C ASN A 264 23.45 3.98 18.71
N ASN A 265 22.24 4.03 18.18
CA ASN A 265 21.87 4.82 17.00
C ASN A 265 22.75 4.50 15.77
N GLY A 266 23.09 3.23 15.62
CA GLY A 266 23.78 2.75 14.42
C GLY A 266 22.83 2.64 13.23
N PRO A 267 23.38 2.45 12.02
CA PRO A 267 22.57 2.33 10.81
C PRO A 267 21.61 1.14 10.87
N GLY A 268 20.49 1.27 10.19
CA GLY A 268 19.51 0.20 10.06
C GLY A 268 20.09 -1.01 9.32
N ASN A 269 19.74 -2.21 9.76
CA ASN A 269 20.02 -3.45 9.06
C ASN A 269 19.00 -3.68 7.96
N THR A 270 19.31 -4.56 7.01
CA THR A 270 18.33 -5.08 6.05
C THR A 270 18.46 -6.60 5.95
N ALA A 271 17.35 -7.25 5.59
CA ALA A 271 17.29 -8.69 5.34
C ALA A 271 16.44 -8.97 4.10
N ILE A 272 16.71 -10.10 3.45
CA ILE A 272 16.03 -10.49 2.23
C ILE A 272 15.47 -11.90 2.44
N TYR A 273 14.15 -12.04 2.29
CA TYR A 273 13.48 -13.33 2.31
C TYR A 273 13.24 -13.84 0.89
N ASP A 274 13.65 -15.04 0.59
CA ASP A 274 13.30 -15.74 -0.65
C ASP A 274 11.93 -16.43 -0.44
N SER A 275 10.86 -15.90 -1.03
CA SER A 275 9.52 -16.47 -0.86
C SER A 275 9.28 -17.75 -1.67
N ILE A 276 10.20 -18.12 -2.56
CA ILE A 276 10.11 -19.31 -3.41
C ILE A 276 10.85 -20.49 -2.74
N ALA A 277 12.10 -20.24 -2.35
CA ALA A 277 12.95 -21.27 -1.71
C ALA A 277 12.68 -21.39 -0.20
N GLY A 278 12.19 -20.34 0.42
CA GLY A 278 12.08 -20.17 1.86
C GLY A 278 13.45 -19.92 2.49
N GLY A 279 13.56 -18.83 3.24
CA GLY A 279 14.80 -18.54 3.97
C GLY A 279 15.30 -17.11 3.78
N TRP A 280 16.21 -16.73 4.67
CA TRP A 280 16.70 -15.36 4.80
C TRP A 280 18.17 -15.24 4.44
N THR A 281 18.52 -14.09 3.89
CA THR A 281 19.89 -13.62 3.72
C THR A 281 20.02 -12.20 4.25
N VAL A 282 21.22 -11.86 4.74
CA VAL A 282 21.51 -10.50 5.21
C VAL A 282 21.65 -9.58 4.00
N GLY A 283 20.96 -8.45 4.02
CA GLY A 283 21.17 -7.36 3.07
C GLY A 283 22.26 -6.39 3.54
N PRO A 284 22.60 -5.36 2.74
CA PRO A 284 23.53 -4.32 3.17
C PRO A 284 22.90 -3.46 4.26
N THR A 285 23.72 -2.91 5.15
CA THR A 285 23.28 -1.86 6.08
C THR A 285 22.90 -0.58 5.33
N PHE A 286 22.02 0.21 5.92
CA PHE A 286 21.65 1.51 5.35
C PHE A 286 22.87 2.41 5.16
N PRO A 287 22.94 3.13 4.03
CA PRO A 287 24.02 4.08 3.77
C PRO A 287 24.02 5.26 4.74
N ASN A 288 25.17 5.94 4.86
CA ASN A 288 25.32 7.22 5.58
C ASN A 288 24.98 7.16 7.08
N GLY A 289 24.86 5.99 7.66
CA GLY A 289 24.46 5.86 9.08
C GLY A 289 22.95 5.99 9.29
N ASP A 290 22.15 6.00 8.22
CA ASP A 290 20.70 6.16 8.23
C ASP A 290 19.97 4.84 8.57
N ASN A 291 18.65 4.90 8.68
CA ASN A 291 17.76 3.78 8.94
C ASN A 291 16.38 4.05 8.31
N ALA A 292 15.46 3.09 8.38
CA ALA A 292 14.13 3.21 7.82
C ALA A 292 13.02 2.80 8.82
N GLY A 293 13.23 3.03 10.12
CA GLY A 293 12.15 2.86 11.09
C GLY A 293 11.03 3.85 10.82
N ASP A 294 9.77 3.40 10.86
CA ASP A 294 8.58 4.22 10.56
C ASP A 294 8.71 5.03 9.27
N SER A 295 9.15 4.37 8.23
CA SER A 295 9.43 5.00 6.95
C SER A 295 8.58 4.38 5.84
N PHE A 296 8.44 5.09 4.74
CA PHE A 296 7.73 4.62 3.55
C PHE A 296 8.67 3.92 2.58
N ALA A 297 8.17 2.87 1.93
CA ALA A 297 8.82 2.30 0.76
C ALA A 297 7.82 2.02 -0.35
N VAL A 298 8.29 2.10 -1.59
CA VAL A 298 7.49 1.81 -2.77
C VAL A 298 8.27 1.04 -3.81
N LEU A 299 7.64 0.03 -4.43
CA LEU A 299 8.18 -0.68 -5.57
C LEU A 299 8.02 0.18 -6.83
N LEU A 300 9.12 0.49 -7.48
CA LEU A 300 9.13 1.20 -8.75
C LEU A 300 8.86 0.27 -9.92
N THR A 301 8.38 0.82 -11.03
CA THR A 301 8.07 0.03 -12.23
C THR A 301 9.28 -0.68 -12.85
N ASN A 302 10.51 -0.21 -12.59
CA ASN A 302 11.75 -0.86 -13.03
C ASN A 302 12.20 -2.03 -12.11
N GLY A 303 11.48 -2.28 -11.00
CA GLY A 303 11.78 -3.33 -10.01
C GLY A 303 12.70 -2.89 -8.87
N ASP A 304 13.18 -1.65 -8.87
CA ASP A 304 13.88 -1.08 -7.72
C ASP A 304 12.88 -0.75 -6.61
N VAL A 305 13.37 -0.73 -5.37
CA VAL A 305 12.59 -0.26 -4.21
C VAL A 305 13.11 1.11 -3.81
N LEU A 306 12.23 2.11 -3.83
CA LEU A 306 12.50 3.41 -3.24
C LEU A 306 12.12 3.34 -1.77
N VAL A 307 13.08 3.59 -0.88
CA VAL A 307 12.91 3.57 0.57
C VAL A 307 13.26 4.95 1.12
N GLU A 308 12.37 5.52 1.91
CA GLU A 308 12.65 6.70 2.71
C GLU A 308 13.58 6.31 3.88
N GLY A 309 14.56 7.15 4.17
CA GLY A 309 15.36 7.07 5.39
C GLY A 309 14.82 8.03 6.45
N ASP A 310 15.06 7.74 7.71
CA ASP A 310 14.69 8.59 8.85
C ASP A 310 15.25 10.03 8.75
N SER A 311 16.33 10.21 7.99
CA SER A 311 16.88 11.54 7.68
C SER A 311 16.07 12.33 6.64
N GLY A 312 15.02 11.75 6.03
CA GLY A 312 14.32 12.28 4.86
C GLY A 312 15.06 12.06 3.54
N THR A 313 16.31 11.56 3.58
CA THR A 313 17.00 11.11 2.37
C THR A 313 16.45 9.76 1.95
N SER A 314 16.07 9.58 0.69
CA SER A 314 15.67 8.27 0.22
C SER A 314 16.77 7.52 -0.53
N TYR A 315 16.58 6.23 -0.64
CA TYR A 315 17.53 5.31 -1.26
C TYR A 315 16.82 4.39 -2.24
N LEU A 316 17.50 4.07 -3.34
CA LEU A 316 17.05 3.11 -4.34
C LEU A 316 17.78 1.79 -4.14
N TRP A 317 17.04 0.73 -3.85
CA TRP A 317 17.52 -0.64 -3.75
C TRP A 317 17.23 -1.42 -5.03
N ASN A 318 18.27 -1.84 -5.76
CA ASN A 318 18.13 -2.54 -7.03
C ASN A 318 18.17 -4.08 -6.93
N GLY A 319 18.17 -4.62 -5.71
CA GLY A 319 18.31 -6.06 -5.43
C GLY A 319 19.70 -6.48 -4.99
N SER A 320 20.68 -5.56 -5.02
CA SER A 320 22.05 -5.84 -4.58
C SER A 320 22.72 -4.67 -3.86
N THR A 321 22.45 -3.45 -4.28
CA THR A 321 23.11 -2.24 -3.76
C THR A 321 22.13 -1.09 -3.63
N PHE A 322 22.41 -0.22 -2.67
CA PHE A 322 21.76 1.08 -2.56
C PHE A 322 22.43 2.13 -3.45
N THR A 323 21.61 2.98 -4.04
CA THR A 323 22.03 4.26 -4.64
C THR A 323 21.20 5.39 -4.08
N ALA A 324 21.66 6.64 -4.19
CA ALA A 324 20.91 7.79 -3.71
C ALA A 324 19.60 7.95 -4.49
N GLY A 325 18.51 8.16 -3.77
CA GLY A 325 17.21 8.56 -4.27
C GLY A 325 16.98 10.07 -4.13
N PRO A 326 15.75 10.54 -4.40
CA PRO A 326 15.35 11.92 -4.14
C PRO A 326 15.24 12.21 -2.64
N TYR A 327 15.08 13.47 -2.26
CA TYR A 327 14.59 13.83 -0.94
C TYR A 327 13.08 13.54 -0.86
N THR A 328 12.64 12.82 0.17
CA THR A 328 11.25 12.37 0.33
C THR A 328 10.80 12.63 1.77
N PRO A 329 10.27 13.82 2.08
CA PRO A 329 9.94 14.21 3.44
C PRO A 329 8.56 13.72 3.91
N GLY A 330 7.97 12.72 3.29
CA GLY A 330 6.64 12.23 3.63
C GLY A 330 6.21 11.02 2.81
N SER A 331 4.91 10.71 2.82
CA SER A 331 4.36 9.47 2.25
C SER A 331 4.74 9.25 0.78
N LEU A 332 5.00 8.00 0.44
CA LEU A 332 5.33 7.56 -0.91
C LEU A 332 4.20 6.68 -1.45
N MET A 333 3.79 6.90 -2.71
CA MET A 333 2.79 6.03 -3.36
C MET A 333 3.02 5.94 -4.87
N ILE A 334 3.02 4.72 -5.41
CA ILE A 334 3.07 4.52 -6.86
C ILE A 334 1.77 4.97 -7.53
N LEU A 335 1.88 5.77 -8.57
CA LEU A 335 0.76 6.29 -9.35
C LEU A 335 0.46 5.39 -10.56
N PRO A 336 -0.76 5.44 -11.12
CA PRO A 336 -1.13 4.66 -12.29
C PRO A 336 -0.23 4.86 -13.52
N ASN A 337 0.39 6.01 -13.64
CA ASN A 337 1.32 6.33 -14.73
C ASN A 337 2.78 5.89 -14.45
N GLY A 338 3.02 5.16 -13.37
CA GLY A 338 4.34 4.65 -12.99
C GLY A 338 5.25 5.64 -12.27
N GLN A 339 4.77 6.85 -12.01
CA GLN A 339 5.47 7.84 -11.17
C GLN A 339 5.18 7.58 -9.69
N VAL A 340 5.93 8.21 -8.79
CA VAL A 340 5.66 8.16 -7.33
C VAL A 340 5.18 9.51 -6.87
N LEU A 341 4.04 9.53 -6.17
CA LEU A 341 3.61 10.70 -5.41
C LEU A 341 4.42 10.75 -4.11
N ILE A 342 4.98 11.89 -3.80
CA ILE A 342 5.65 12.21 -2.54
C ILE A 342 4.73 13.18 -1.81
N GLY A 343 4.20 12.75 -0.65
CA GLY A 343 3.37 13.57 0.23
C GLY A 343 4.22 14.50 1.09
N GLY A 344 3.57 15.20 1.99
CA GLY A 344 4.20 16.13 2.91
C GLY A 344 3.59 17.53 2.82
N GLY A 345 4.33 18.54 3.29
CA GLY A 345 3.93 19.95 3.23
C GLY A 345 3.89 20.50 1.81
N GLU A 346 4.78 20.06 0.95
CA GLU A 346 4.76 20.23 -0.50
C GLU A 346 4.61 18.84 -1.14
N THR A 347 3.67 18.72 -2.06
CA THR A 347 3.42 17.46 -2.75
C THR A 347 4.11 17.47 -4.11
N GLU A 348 4.85 16.40 -4.38
CA GLU A 348 5.71 16.28 -5.56
C GLU A 348 5.47 14.94 -6.27
N VAL A 349 5.96 14.84 -7.49
CA VAL A 349 5.97 13.61 -8.27
C VAL A 349 7.41 13.27 -8.64
N TYR A 350 7.84 12.08 -8.26
CA TYR A 350 9.13 11.52 -8.66
C TYR A 350 8.95 10.63 -9.90
N THR A 351 9.78 10.84 -10.89
CA THR A 351 9.89 10.00 -12.08
C THR A 351 11.20 9.25 -12.04
N SER A 352 11.12 7.92 -11.91
CA SER A 352 12.29 7.03 -11.91
C SER A 352 12.85 6.86 -13.32
N THR A 353 14.07 6.34 -13.39
CA THR A 353 14.69 5.87 -14.63
C THR A 353 14.45 4.38 -14.85
N GLY A 354 14.66 3.91 -16.07
CA GLY A 354 14.44 2.51 -16.41
C GLY A 354 13.02 2.21 -16.87
N SER A 355 12.76 0.95 -17.11
CA SER A 355 11.44 0.46 -17.58
C SER A 355 11.17 -0.91 -16.97
N TYR A 356 9.90 -1.28 -16.90
CA TYR A 356 9.47 -2.60 -16.49
C TYR A 356 9.84 -3.68 -17.54
N GLN A 357 9.91 -4.92 -17.09
CA GLN A 357 10.03 -6.07 -17.98
C GLN A 357 8.63 -6.42 -18.54
N SER A 358 8.56 -6.80 -19.81
CA SER A 358 7.28 -7.16 -20.44
C SER A 358 6.56 -8.32 -19.74
N SER A 359 7.31 -9.20 -19.08
CA SER A 359 6.74 -10.30 -18.26
C SER A 359 6.00 -9.84 -17.00
N TRP A 360 6.15 -8.58 -16.60
CA TRP A 360 5.47 -8.00 -15.43
C TRP A 360 4.13 -7.36 -15.78
N GLN A 361 3.86 -7.15 -17.07
CA GLN A 361 2.63 -6.50 -17.53
C GLN A 361 1.40 -7.37 -17.25
N PRO A 362 0.27 -6.76 -16.88
CA PRO A 362 -1.04 -7.40 -16.98
C PRO A 362 -1.31 -7.82 -18.43
N THR A 363 -2.04 -8.92 -18.61
CA THR A 363 -2.44 -9.39 -19.94
C THR A 363 -3.95 -9.47 -20.02
N ILE A 364 -4.56 -8.77 -20.98
CA ILE A 364 -6.01 -8.79 -21.19
C ILE A 364 -6.38 -9.99 -22.08
N SER A 365 -7.30 -10.84 -21.61
CA SER A 365 -7.79 -12.00 -22.36
C SER A 365 -9.25 -11.88 -22.79
N SER A 366 -10.07 -11.09 -22.06
CA SER A 366 -11.47 -10.83 -22.39
C SER A 366 -11.86 -9.40 -21.99
N PHE A 367 -12.51 -8.70 -22.91
CA PHE A 367 -12.92 -7.31 -22.73
C PHE A 367 -14.12 -6.97 -23.63
N PRO A 368 -14.94 -5.96 -23.30
CA PRO A 368 -16.00 -5.47 -24.18
C PRO A 368 -15.39 -4.71 -25.36
N SER A 369 -15.78 -5.04 -26.59
CA SER A 369 -15.37 -4.30 -27.80
C SER A 369 -16.07 -2.96 -27.93
N SER A 370 -17.18 -2.76 -27.22
CA SER A 370 -17.97 -1.52 -27.18
C SER A 370 -18.38 -1.19 -25.76
N VAL A 371 -18.28 0.09 -25.40
CA VAL A 371 -18.54 0.62 -24.05
C VAL A 371 -19.50 1.81 -24.16
N THR A 372 -20.53 1.81 -23.33
CA THR A 372 -21.51 2.91 -23.21
C THR A 372 -21.22 3.70 -21.94
N PRO A 373 -21.18 5.05 -21.98
CA PRO A 373 -21.01 5.89 -20.80
C PRO A 373 -21.98 5.51 -19.67
N GLY A 374 -21.49 5.46 -18.43
CA GLY A 374 -22.29 5.13 -17.25
C GLY A 374 -22.67 3.65 -17.08
N SER A 375 -22.17 2.75 -17.93
CA SER A 375 -22.46 1.31 -17.86
C SER A 375 -21.30 0.54 -17.23
N THR A 376 -21.63 -0.60 -16.62
CA THR A 376 -20.65 -1.49 -15.98
C THR A 376 -20.33 -2.66 -16.91
N TYR A 377 -19.07 -3.03 -16.98
CA TYR A 377 -18.52 -4.12 -17.77
C TYR A 377 -17.56 -4.98 -16.97
N THR A 378 -17.37 -6.22 -17.41
CA THR A 378 -16.35 -7.12 -16.85
C THR A 378 -15.17 -7.23 -17.81
N ILE A 379 -13.97 -7.23 -17.26
CA ILE A 379 -12.71 -7.48 -17.97
C ILE A 379 -11.93 -8.57 -17.23
N SER A 380 -11.25 -9.45 -17.97
CA SER A 380 -10.43 -10.51 -17.37
C SER A 380 -9.11 -10.70 -18.09
N GLY A 381 -8.16 -11.27 -17.36
CA GLY A 381 -6.81 -11.50 -17.87
C GLY A 381 -5.91 -12.10 -16.80
N THR A 382 -4.62 -11.92 -16.93
CA THR A 382 -3.62 -12.40 -15.97
C THR A 382 -2.84 -11.23 -15.36
N GLN A 383 -2.31 -11.41 -14.17
CA GLN A 383 -1.52 -10.43 -13.43
C GLN A 383 -2.22 -9.06 -13.21
N PHE A 384 -3.56 -9.02 -13.18
CA PHE A 384 -4.31 -7.79 -12.95
C PHE A 384 -4.08 -7.15 -11.57
N ASN A 385 -3.54 -7.92 -10.63
CA ASN A 385 -3.20 -7.47 -9.28
C ASN A 385 -1.72 -7.05 -9.13
N GLY A 386 -0.95 -7.04 -10.24
CA GLY A 386 0.48 -6.79 -10.18
C GLY A 386 1.28 -7.87 -9.48
N LEU A 387 2.54 -7.60 -9.21
CA LEU A 387 3.49 -8.56 -8.63
C LEU A 387 3.74 -8.34 -7.15
N SER A 388 3.22 -7.26 -6.58
CA SER A 388 3.48 -6.81 -5.21
C SER A 388 2.30 -5.99 -4.69
N GLN A 389 2.20 -5.79 -3.38
CA GLN A 389 1.41 -4.71 -2.80
C GLN A 389 1.96 -3.33 -3.22
N ALA A 390 3.21 -3.28 -3.60
CA ALA A 390 3.98 -2.16 -4.13
C ALA A 390 4.17 -0.98 -3.16
N GLY A 391 3.57 -0.98 -2.01
CA GLY A 391 3.74 0.04 -0.98
C GLY A 391 3.77 -0.60 0.40
N SER A 392 4.59 -0.08 1.30
CA SER A 392 4.67 -0.49 2.70
C SER A 392 5.20 0.67 3.55
N PHE A 393 4.66 0.78 4.74
CA PHE A 393 5.22 1.51 5.87
C PHE A 393 5.85 0.51 6.85
N GLY A 394 6.39 0.95 7.97
CA GLY A 394 6.98 0.04 8.94
C GLY A 394 6.01 -1.06 9.40
N ASP A 395 4.88 -0.68 9.93
CA ASP A 395 3.92 -1.59 10.55
C ASP A 395 2.46 -1.36 10.13
N GLU A 396 1.78 -0.32 10.62
CA GLU A 396 0.31 -0.21 10.58
C GLU A 396 -0.25 0.26 9.24
N PHE A 397 0.40 1.21 8.62
CA PHE A 397 -0.17 1.88 7.46
C PHE A 397 -0.04 1.06 6.18
N GLN A 398 -1.17 0.73 5.54
CA GLN A 398 -1.23 -0.03 4.30
C GLN A 398 -1.79 0.84 3.17
N PHE A 399 -1.00 1.02 2.13
CA PHE A 399 -1.37 1.75 0.91
C PHE A 399 -1.09 0.91 -0.35
N ALA A 400 -1.38 -0.37 -0.23
CA ALA A 400 -1.23 -1.34 -1.30
C ALA A 400 -1.99 -0.94 -2.57
N THR A 401 -1.39 -1.20 -3.74
CA THR A 401 -1.95 -0.90 -5.05
C THR A 401 -2.12 -2.15 -5.92
N ASN A 402 -2.27 -3.33 -5.28
CA ASN A 402 -2.39 -4.63 -5.93
C ASN A 402 -3.81 -4.95 -6.42
N TYR A 403 -4.41 -4.02 -7.13
CA TYR A 403 -5.71 -4.17 -7.79
C TYR A 403 -5.68 -3.53 -9.18
N PRO A 404 -6.51 -4.04 -10.11
CA PRO A 404 -6.53 -3.52 -11.47
C PRO A 404 -7.16 -2.13 -11.55
N LEU A 405 -6.54 -1.25 -12.32
CA LEU A 405 -7.16 -0.02 -12.81
C LEU A 405 -7.47 -0.18 -14.29
N VAL A 406 -8.56 0.39 -14.76
CA VAL A 406 -8.91 0.45 -16.17
C VAL A 406 -8.78 1.88 -16.66
N GLN A 407 -7.89 2.09 -17.63
CA GLN A 407 -7.68 3.36 -18.29
C GLN A 407 -8.15 3.29 -19.74
N ILE A 408 -8.95 4.26 -20.16
CA ILE A 408 -9.44 4.37 -21.53
C ILE A 408 -8.94 5.70 -22.12
N THR A 409 -8.31 5.62 -23.29
CA THR A 409 -7.78 6.80 -23.99
C THR A 409 -8.51 6.99 -25.30
N ASN A 410 -9.16 8.13 -25.51
CA ASN A 410 -9.80 8.47 -26.77
C ASN A 410 -8.76 8.65 -27.87
N SER A 411 -8.92 7.96 -28.99
CA SER A 411 -7.91 7.94 -30.07
C SER A 411 -7.80 9.28 -30.80
N SER A 412 -8.85 10.13 -30.77
CA SER A 412 -8.89 11.42 -31.46
C SER A 412 -8.34 12.55 -30.59
N THR A 413 -8.89 12.70 -29.39
CA THR A 413 -8.53 13.80 -28.47
C THR A 413 -7.29 13.52 -27.64
N LYS A 414 -6.93 12.25 -27.49
CA LYS A 414 -5.89 11.74 -26.57
C LYS A 414 -6.25 11.93 -25.09
N HIS A 415 -7.49 12.26 -24.79
CA HIS A 415 -7.94 12.38 -23.43
C HIS A 415 -8.01 11.00 -22.75
N VAL A 416 -7.59 10.99 -21.51
CA VAL A 416 -7.47 9.81 -20.64
C VAL A 416 -8.62 9.81 -19.63
N PHE A 417 -9.29 8.67 -19.50
CA PHE A 417 -10.37 8.44 -18.55
C PHE A 417 -10.04 7.18 -17.73
N TYR A 418 -10.13 7.28 -16.42
CA TYR A 418 -10.08 6.12 -15.56
C TYR A 418 -11.50 5.66 -15.25
N ALA A 419 -11.78 4.38 -15.48
CA ALA A 419 -13.02 3.73 -15.11
C ALA A 419 -12.87 3.09 -13.74
N ARG A 420 -13.78 3.41 -12.82
CA ARG A 420 -13.75 2.84 -11.47
C ARG A 420 -13.85 1.32 -11.52
N THR A 421 -12.88 0.62 -10.95
CA THR A 421 -12.91 -0.84 -10.85
C THR A 421 -13.43 -1.31 -9.49
N HIS A 422 -14.08 -2.48 -9.48
CA HIS A 422 -14.65 -3.07 -8.27
C HIS A 422 -14.99 -4.55 -8.45
N GLY A 423 -15.23 -5.26 -7.34
CA GLY A 423 -15.59 -6.68 -7.38
C GLY A 423 -14.47 -7.53 -7.98
N HIS A 424 -13.23 -7.25 -7.59
CA HIS A 424 -12.07 -7.99 -8.03
C HIS A 424 -12.20 -9.47 -7.62
N SER A 425 -11.94 -10.38 -8.55
CA SER A 425 -12.00 -11.83 -8.28
C SER A 425 -10.88 -12.32 -7.37
N SER A 426 -9.84 -11.49 -7.18
CA SER A 426 -8.72 -11.73 -6.27
C SER A 426 -8.10 -10.41 -5.83
N MET A 427 -7.57 -10.37 -4.60
CA MET A 427 -6.69 -9.34 -4.08
C MET A 427 -5.28 -9.89 -3.81
N GLY A 428 -4.95 -11.04 -4.37
CA GLY A 428 -3.60 -11.62 -4.29
C GLY A 428 -2.59 -10.82 -5.10
N VAL A 429 -1.31 -11.12 -4.91
CA VAL A 429 -0.20 -10.57 -5.70
C VAL A 429 0.45 -11.67 -6.53
N ALA A 430 1.14 -11.32 -7.61
CA ALA A 430 1.90 -12.25 -8.45
C ALA A 430 1.08 -13.50 -8.82
N THR A 431 -0.17 -13.31 -9.25
CA THR A 431 -1.12 -14.40 -9.54
C THR A 431 -0.71 -15.27 -10.74
N GLY A 432 0.38 -14.93 -11.40
CA GLY A 432 0.96 -15.70 -12.51
C GLY A 432 -0.01 -15.87 -13.67
N ALA A 433 -0.18 -17.12 -14.13
CA ALA A 433 -1.09 -17.47 -15.23
C ALA A 433 -2.56 -17.62 -14.80
N ALA A 434 -2.89 -17.44 -13.52
CA ALA A 434 -4.27 -17.51 -13.06
C ALA A 434 -5.11 -16.39 -13.69
N THR A 435 -6.26 -16.74 -14.24
CA THR A 435 -7.20 -15.75 -14.76
C THR A 435 -7.85 -15.01 -13.60
N VAL A 436 -7.75 -13.70 -13.61
CA VAL A 436 -8.41 -12.79 -12.67
C VAL A 436 -9.33 -11.85 -13.44
N SER A 437 -10.34 -11.33 -12.78
CA SER A 437 -11.32 -10.43 -13.38
C SER A 437 -11.67 -9.28 -12.45
N THR A 438 -12.15 -8.20 -13.04
CA THR A 438 -12.75 -7.07 -12.35
C THR A 438 -13.92 -6.53 -13.15
N ASN A 439 -14.85 -5.89 -12.45
CA ASN A 439 -15.81 -5.02 -13.10
C ASN A 439 -15.23 -3.60 -13.20
N PHE A 440 -15.65 -2.87 -14.22
CA PHE A 440 -15.35 -1.44 -14.34
C PHE A 440 -16.56 -0.64 -14.76
N ASP A 441 -16.74 0.52 -14.17
CA ASP A 441 -17.81 1.48 -14.50
C ASP A 441 -17.26 2.53 -15.46
N ALA A 442 -17.73 2.53 -16.71
CA ALA A 442 -17.35 3.55 -17.67
C ALA A 442 -17.85 4.92 -17.18
N PRO A 443 -16.98 5.94 -17.06
CA PRO A 443 -17.42 7.28 -16.62
C PRO A 443 -18.57 7.80 -17.48
N SER A 444 -19.57 8.41 -16.85
CA SER A 444 -20.68 9.03 -17.61
C SER A 444 -20.23 10.20 -18.48
N THR A 445 -19.05 10.74 -18.22
CA THR A 445 -18.41 11.85 -18.94
C THR A 445 -17.41 11.41 -19.99
N ILE A 446 -17.22 10.08 -20.19
CA ILE A 446 -16.27 9.56 -21.16
C ILE A 446 -16.66 9.98 -22.59
N GLU A 447 -15.67 10.38 -23.38
CA GLU A 447 -15.87 10.78 -24.77
C GLU A 447 -16.17 9.59 -25.67
N THR A 448 -17.16 9.75 -26.56
CA THR A 448 -17.49 8.75 -27.58
C THR A 448 -16.44 8.68 -28.69
N GLY A 449 -16.34 7.52 -29.33
CA GLY A 449 -15.46 7.28 -30.47
C GLY A 449 -14.48 6.12 -30.27
N ALA A 450 -13.63 5.94 -31.28
CA ALA A 450 -12.56 4.93 -31.22
C ALA A 450 -11.60 5.26 -30.05
N SER A 451 -11.30 4.24 -29.26
CA SER A 451 -10.50 4.38 -28.06
C SER A 451 -9.59 3.15 -27.85
N THR A 452 -8.60 3.30 -26.98
CA THR A 452 -7.80 2.17 -26.48
C THR A 452 -8.06 2.00 -24.98
N LEU A 453 -8.03 0.74 -24.53
CA LEU A 453 -8.17 0.39 -23.13
C LEU A 453 -6.94 -0.38 -22.68
N VAL A 454 -6.42 -0.04 -21.50
CA VAL A 454 -5.36 -0.78 -20.79
C VAL A 454 -5.83 -1.11 -19.38
N VAL A 455 -5.30 -2.22 -18.85
CA VAL A 455 -5.35 -2.52 -17.42
C VAL A 455 -4.01 -2.16 -16.82
N ILE A 456 -4.02 -1.44 -15.70
CA ILE A 456 -2.81 -1.00 -14.99
C ILE A 456 -2.78 -1.68 -13.62
N ALA A 457 -1.62 -2.21 -13.25
CA ALA A 457 -1.34 -2.70 -11.91
C ALA A 457 0.07 -2.30 -11.46
N ASN A 458 0.21 -1.81 -10.25
CA ASN A 458 1.47 -1.25 -9.71
C ASN A 458 2.15 -0.26 -10.67
N GLY A 459 1.39 0.59 -11.35
CA GLY A 459 1.88 1.58 -12.31
C GLY A 459 2.32 0.99 -13.66
N ILE A 460 2.14 -0.32 -13.91
CA ILE A 460 2.53 -1.00 -15.14
C ILE A 460 1.29 -1.29 -15.99
N PRO A 461 1.18 -0.74 -17.22
CA PRO A 461 0.06 -0.98 -18.11
C PRO A 461 0.19 -2.30 -18.87
N SER A 462 -0.94 -2.91 -19.21
CA SER A 462 -1.02 -3.97 -20.22
C SER A 462 -0.76 -3.43 -21.61
N GLU A 463 -0.59 -4.35 -22.59
CA GLU A 463 -0.75 -3.97 -23.99
C GLU A 463 -2.16 -3.42 -24.22
N PRO A 464 -2.31 -2.34 -25.04
CA PRO A 464 -3.59 -1.72 -25.28
C PRO A 464 -4.50 -2.57 -26.18
N VAL A 465 -5.79 -2.62 -25.85
CA VAL A 465 -6.82 -3.21 -26.72
C VAL A 465 -7.71 -2.12 -27.31
N SER A 466 -8.16 -2.31 -28.55
CA SER A 466 -9.04 -1.36 -29.23
C SER A 466 -10.49 -1.57 -28.82
N ILE A 467 -11.19 -0.50 -28.46
CA ILE A 467 -12.60 -0.47 -28.12
C ILE A 467 -13.29 0.70 -28.82
N THR A 468 -14.61 0.70 -28.81
CA THR A 468 -15.42 1.87 -29.22
C THR A 468 -16.28 2.35 -28.05
N VAL A 469 -16.22 3.61 -27.70
CA VAL A 469 -17.18 4.24 -26.77
C VAL A 469 -18.34 4.80 -27.60
N GLN A 470 -19.60 4.39 -27.29
CA GLN A 470 -20.80 4.70 -28.05
C GLN A 470 -21.70 5.68 -27.33
#